data_197acd42db321d40f2ed9721d898d5df
#
_entry.id   197acd42db321d40f2ed9721d898d5df
#
_cell.length_a   1.000
_cell.length_b   1.000
_cell.length_c   1.000
_cell.angle_alpha   90.00
_cell.angle_beta   90.00
_cell.angle_gamma   90.00
#
_symmetry.space_group_name_H-M   'P 1'
#
loop_
_entity.id
_entity.type
_entity.pdbx_description
1 polymer ?
#
loop_
_entity_poly.entity_id
_entity_poly.type
_entity_poly.pdbx_seq_one_letter_code
_entity_poly.pdbx_strand_id
1 'polypeptide(L)'
;NAVRPYRLDFGGCNVIIREMTIDDYDEVYEMWQITTKRALSKADERDQMERYLKHNAGMSQVAVVDGKIVGTVLAGHDGRRGFIHHMAVLPEFRRKKIGHALAQTAIQKIREQGIDKTHIFCYQNNETGQSFWRDFGFEKREDVFVYSFSNDKI
;
A
#
# COMPACT_ATOMS: atom_id res chain seq x y z
N ASN A 1 -5.18 21.47 -8.26
CA ASN A 1 -6.41 20.68 -8.31
C ASN A 1 -6.36 19.62 -7.22
N ALA A 2 -7.08 19.88 -6.12
CA ALA A 2 -7.25 18.90 -5.07
C ALA A 2 -8.00 17.70 -5.66
N VAL A 3 -7.34 16.54 -5.68
CA VAL A 3 -7.96 15.28 -6.09
C VAL A 3 -9.06 14.98 -5.08
N ARG A 4 -10.31 14.91 -5.55
CA ARG A 4 -11.45 14.58 -4.69
C ARG A 4 -11.25 13.16 -4.14
N PRO A 5 -11.44 12.95 -2.83
CA PRO A 5 -11.36 11.62 -2.25
C PRO A 5 -12.39 10.71 -2.91
N TYR A 6 -11.97 9.51 -3.24
CA TYR A 6 -12.83 8.50 -3.84
C TYR A 6 -13.75 7.92 -2.77
N ARG A 7 -15.07 8.04 -2.97
CA ARG A 7 -16.06 7.50 -2.03
C ARG A 7 -16.64 6.21 -2.59
N LEU A 8 -16.62 5.17 -1.78
CA LEU A 8 -17.19 3.88 -2.10
C LEU A 8 -18.26 3.54 -1.05
N ASP A 9 -19.42 3.11 -1.52
CA ASP A 9 -20.45 2.56 -0.64
C ASP A 9 -20.37 1.03 -0.71
N PHE A 10 -20.00 0.44 0.41
CA PHE A 10 -19.97 -1.01 0.59
C PHE A 10 -21.02 -1.43 1.62
N GLY A 11 -22.26 -1.62 1.17
CA GLY A 11 -23.33 -2.14 2.01
C GLY A 11 -23.67 -1.26 3.22
N GLY A 12 -23.75 0.06 3.04
CA GLY A 12 -24.05 1.02 4.07
C GLY A 12 -22.85 1.56 4.82
N CYS A 13 -21.62 1.15 4.46
CA CYS A 13 -20.38 1.66 5.01
C CYS A 13 -19.74 2.63 4.00
N ASN A 14 -19.71 3.92 4.32
CA ASN A 14 -19.01 4.91 3.50
C ASN A 14 -17.50 4.81 3.72
N VAL A 15 -16.80 4.29 2.71
CA VAL A 15 -15.34 4.23 2.71
C VAL A 15 -14.79 5.38 1.87
N ILE A 16 -13.87 6.14 2.45
CA ILE A 16 -13.16 7.21 1.75
C ILE A 16 -11.74 6.72 1.47
N ILE A 17 -11.34 6.72 0.20
CA ILE A 17 -9.94 6.49 -0.19
C ILE A 17 -9.33 7.87 -0.44
N ARG A 18 -8.26 8.19 0.28
CA ARG A 18 -7.54 9.45 0.13
C ARG A 18 -6.04 9.27 0.23
N GLU A 19 -5.29 10.27 -0.20
CA GLU A 19 -3.83 10.30 -0.05
C GLU A 19 -3.42 10.13 1.40
N MET A 20 -2.40 9.28 1.64
CA MET A 20 -1.72 9.18 2.91
C MET A 20 -0.77 10.35 3.09
N THR A 21 -0.83 11.01 4.23
CA THR A 21 0.12 12.06 4.62
C THR A 21 0.89 11.66 5.87
N ILE A 22 1.95 12.39 6.19
CA ILE A 22 2.74 12.11 7.40
C ILE A 22 1.91 12.32 8.69
N ASP A 23 0.86 13.12 8.64
CA ASP A 23 -0.05 13.28 9.77
C ASP A 23 -0.81 11.99 10.12
N ASP A 24 -0.89 11.05 9.19
CA ASP A 24 -1.51 9.74 9.39
C ASP A 24 -0.57 8.73 10.06
N TYR A 25 0.71 9.07 10.22
CA TYR A 25 1.76 8.11 10.53
C TYR A 25 1.49 7.30 11.80
N ASP A 26 1.15 7.95 12.91
CA ASP A 26 0.98 7.25 14.19
C ASP A 26 -0.15 6.21 14.12
N GLU A 27 -1.29 6.58 13.53
CA GLU A 27 -2.44 5.68 13.36
C GLU A 27 -2.12 4.54 12.37
N VAL A 28 -1.45 4.86 11.28
CA VAL A 28 -1.03 3.88 10.27
C VAL A 28 -0.01 2.88 10.86
N TYR A 29 0.98 3.37 11.59
CA TYR A 29 2.00 2.52 12.20
C TYR A 29 1.39 1.56 13.23
N GLU A 30 0.48 2.05 14.06
CA GLU A 30 -0.28 1.22 15.00
C GLU A 30 -1.05 0.12 14.25
N MET A 31 -1.69 0.45 13.15
CA MET A 31 -2.39 -0.52 12.30
C MET A 31 -1.43 -1.57 11.72
N TRP A 32 -0.24 -1.16 11.27
CA TRP A 32 0.76 -2.09 10.74
C TRP A 32 1.31 -3.04 11.81
N GLN A 33 1.39 -2.64 13.06
CA GLN A 33 1.77 -3.52 14.16
C GLN A 33 0.77 -4.68 14.34
N ILE A 34 -0.49 -4.48 13.94
CA ILE A 34 -1.52 -5.51 13.98
C ILE A 34 -1.52 -6.34 12.69
N THR A 35 -1.35 -5.71 11.53
CA THR A 35 -1.63 -6.32 10.23
C THR A 35 -0.38 -6.81 9.48
N THR A 36 0.70 -6.06 9.56
CA THR A 36 1.94 -6.32 8.79
C THR A 36 3.19 -6.27 9.65
N LYS A 37 3.10 -6.64 10.92
CA LYS A 37 4.20 -6.57 11.89
C LYS A 37 5.49 -7.21 11.38
N ARG A 38 5.40 -8.34 10.71
CA ARG A 38 6.54 -9.06 10.14
C ARG A 38 7.33 -8.24 9.13
N ALA A 39 6.67 -7.35 8.41
CA ALA A 39 7.26 -6.53 7.37
C ALA A 39 7.83 -5.21 7.88
N LEU A 40 7.61 -4.88 9.16
CA LEU A 40 8.11 -3.63 9.73
C LEU A 40 9.63 -3.65 9.84
N SER A 41 10.24 -2.54 9.47
CA SER A 41 11.69 -2.34 9.50
C SER A 41 12.03 -0.88 9.78
N LYS A 42 13.32 -0.56 9.79
CA LYS A 42 13.81 0.81 9.89
C LYS A 42 13.23 1.72 8.80
N ALA A 43 12.94 1.17 7.63
CA ALA A 43 12.33 1.92 6.52
C ALA A 43 10.94 2.48 6.86
N ASP A 44 10.30 1.96 7.90
CA ASP A 44 8.97 2.37 8.34
C ASP A 44 9.00 3.36 9.50
N GLU A 45 10.17 3.78 9.96
CA GLU A 45 10.29 4.85 10.95
C GLU A 45 9.79 6.18 10.38
N ARG A 46 9.35 7.07 11.25
CA ARG A 46 8.66 8.31 10.87
C ARG A 46 9.41 9.15 9.83
N ASP A 47 10.70 9.38 10.05
CA ASP A 47 11.54 10.17 9.15
C ASP A 47 11.72 9.51 7.77
N GLN A 48 11.83 8.18 7.75
CA GLN A 48 11.93 7.41 6.51
C GLN A 48 10.62 7.45 5.74
N MET A 49 9.49 7.33 6.43
CA MET A 49 8.16 7.43 5.84
C MET A 49 7.88 8.83 5.31
N GLU A 50 8.29 9.87 6.01
CA GLU A 50 8.15 11.24 5.52
C GLU A 50 8.90 11.44 4.21
N ARG A 51 10.13 10.94 4.12
CA ARG A 51 10.92 10.97 2.90
C ARG A 51 10.23 10.20 1.76
N TYR A 52 9.74 9.00 2.06
CA TYR A 52 9.06 8.16 1.06
C TYR A 52 7.81 8.85 0.50
N LEU A 53 6.98 9.42 1.36
CA LEU A 53 5.75 10.10 0.95
C LEU A 53 6.04 11.37 0.14
N LYS A 54 7.12 12.08 0.44
CA LYS A 54 7.56 13.23 -0.36
C LYS A 54 8.09 12.81 -1.73
N HIS A 55 8.90 11.75 -1.75
CA HIS A 55 9.50 11.23 -2.99
C HIS A 55 8.42 10.69 -3.95
N ASN A 56 7.38 10.08 -3.41
CA ASN A 56 6.27 9.49 -4.16
C ASN A 56 4.94 10.20 -3.82
N ALA A 57 4.92 11.51 -3.98
CA ALA A 57 3.79 12.34 -3.61
C ALA A 57 2.48 11.88 -4.28
N GLY A 58 1.42 11.74 -3.50
CA GLY A 58 0.08 11.43 -3.98
C GLY A 58 -0.21 9.95 -4.25
N MET A 59 0.79 9.06 -4.20
CA MET A 59 0.60 7.66 -4.61
C MET A 59 0.11 6.75 -3.50
N SER A 60 0.65 6.89 -2.29
CA SER A 60 0.20 6.10 -1.12
C SER A 60 -1.19 6.54 -0.68
N GLN A 61 -2.03 5.58 -0.31
CA GLN A 61 -3.43 5.83 0.01
C GLN A 61 -3.80 5.22 1.36
N VAL A 62 -4.81 5.79 1.99
CA VAL A 62 -5.49 5.23 3.15
C VAL A 62 -6.98 5.09 2.87
N ALA A 63 -7.59 4.09 3.47
CA ALA A 63 -9.03 3.91 3.50
C ALA A 63 -9.55 4.32 4.88
N VAL A 64 -10.54 5.19 4.90
CA VAL A 64 -11.10 5.77 6.13
C VAL A 64 -12.58 5.45 6.23
N VAL A 65 -12.99 4.94 7.38
CA VAL A 65 -14.39 4.68 7.73
C VAL A 65 -14.69 5.38 9.05
N ASP A 66 -15.68 6.25 9.06
CA ASP A 66 -16.09 7.03 10.25
C ASP A 66 -14.90 7.71 10.95
N GLY A 67 -14.01 8.32 10.18
CA GLY A 67 -12.83 9.01 10.67
C GLY A 67 -11.67 8.13 11.10
N LYS A 68 -11.80 6.79 11.02
CA LYS A 68 -10.76 5.83 11.38
C LYS A 68 -10.09 5.27 10.13
N ILE A 69 -8.76 5.20 10.13
CA ILE A 69 -8.01 4.51 9.08
C ILE A 69 -8.16 3.00 9.27
N VAL A 70 -8.70 2.34 8.27
CA VAL A 70 -8.98 0.90 8.28
C VAL A 70 -8.19 0.12 7.23
N GLY A 71 -7.52 0.82 6.34
CA GLY A 71 -6.68 0.21 5.31
C GLY A 71 -5.61 1.15 4.82
N THR A 72 -4.51 0.59 4.31
CA THR A 72 -3.37 1.32 3.76
C THR A 72 -2.82 0.65 2.52
N VAL A 73 -2.17 1.44 1.69
CA VAL A 73 -1.26 0.97 0.65
C VAL A 73 -0.15 1.99 0.47
N LEU A 74 1.11 1.55 0.60
CA LEU A 74 2.25 2.35 0.17
C LEU A 74 2.50 2.11 -1.31
N ALA A 75 2.67 3.17 -2.06
CA ALA A 75 2.90 3.09 -3.48
C ALA A 75 3.92 4.13 -3.93
N GLY A 76 4.77 3.72 -4.84
CA GLY A 76 5.79 4.60 -5.39
C GLY A 76 6.47 3.98 -6.60
N HIS A 77 7.45 4.69 -7.14
CA HIS A 77 8.25 4.21 -8.27
C HIS A 77 9.70 4.70 -8.16
N ASP A 78 10.58 4.02 -8.86
CA ASP A 78 12.01 4.33 -8.93
C ASP A 78 12.39 5.10 -10.22
N GLY A 79 11.41 5.60 -10.96
CA GLY A 79 11.58 6.19 -12.30
C GLY A 79 11.39 5.20 -13.45
N ARG A 80 11.32 3.89 -13.16
CA ARG A 80 11.18 2.83 -14.17
C ARG A 80 10.06 1.85 -13.87
N ARG A 81 9.91 1.45 -12.61
CA ARG A 81 8.93 0.47 -12.14
C ARG A 81 8.23 0.97 -10.90
N GLY A 82 6.97 0.61 -10.77
CA GLY A 82 6.20 0.86 -9.56
C GLY A 82 6.38 -0.26 -8.54
N PHE A 83 6.19 0.09 -7.27
CA PHE A 83 6.23 -0.85 -6.15
C PHE A 83 5.11 -0.55 -5.16
N ILE A 84 4.49 -1.60 -4.67
CA ILE A 84 3.48 -1.51 -3.61
C ILE A 84 4.02 -2.21 -2.38
N HIS A 85 3.88 -1.55 -1.23
CA HIS A 85 4.25 -2.06 0.09
C HIS A 85 3.09 -1.86 1.06
N HIS A 86 3.10 -2.59 2.18
CA HIS A 86 2.13 -2.44 3.28
C HIS A 86 0.68 -2.29 2.80
N MET A 87 0.27 -3.16 1.88
CA MET A 87 -1.14 -3.34 1.58
C MET A 87 -1.78 -4.09 2.75
N ALA A 88 -2.60 -3.38 3.50
CA ALA A 88 -3.20 -3.92 4.70
C ALA A 88 -4.63 -3.39 4.90
N VAL A 89 -5.50 -4.25 5.41
CA VAL A 89 -6.85 -3.89 5.83
C VAL A 89 -7.08 -4.52 7.20
N LEU A 90 -7.63 -3.74 8.13
CA LEU A 90 -7.98 -4.27 9.46
C LEU A 90 -8.91 -5.48 9.31
N PRO A 91 -8.75 -6.53 10.15
CA PRO A 91 -9.51 -7.77 10.01
C PRO A 91 -11.03 -7.57 9.92
N GLU A 92 -11.59 -6.64 10.71
CA GLU A 92 -13.03 -6.36 10.76
C GLU A 92 -13.58 -5.75 9.46
N PHE A 93 -12.68 -5.19 8.63
CA PHE A 93 -13.04 -4.52 7.39
C PHE A 93 -12.63 -5.30 6.14
N ARG A 94 -12.13 -6.54 6.30
CA ARG A 94 -11.79 -7.41 5.18
C ARG A 94 -13.05 -7.94 4.48
N ARG A 95 -12.87 -8.44 3.23
CA ARG A 95 -13.93 -8.97 2.36
C ARG A 95 -14.97 -7.93 1.96
N LYS A 96 -14.65 -6.64 2.02
CA LYS A 96 -15.50 -5.52 1.62
C LYS A 96 -14.92 -4.77 0.41
N LYS A 97 -14.00 -5.39 -0.31
CA LYS A 97 -13.32 -4.83 -1.50
C LYS A 97 -12.48 -3.57 -1.23
N ILE A 98 -12.21 -3.25 0.04
CA ILE A 98 -11.38 -2.09 0.41
C ILE A 98 -9.95 -2.25 -0.12
N GLY A 99 -9.36 -3.43 0.06
CA GLY A 99 -8.01 -3.72 -0.45
C GLY A 99 -7.94 -3.58 -1.96
N HIS A 100 -8.94 -4.06 -2.68
CA HIS A 100 -9.01 -3.91 -4.13
C HIS A 100 -9.06 -2.43 -4.55
N ALA A 101 -9.88 -1.63 -3.88
CA ALA A 101 -9.99 -0.20 -4.15
C ALA A 101 -8.69 0.56 -3.86
N LEU A 102 -8.01 0.23 -2.76
CA LEU A 102 -6.69 0.79 -2.42
C LEU A 102 -5.65 0.45 -3.50
N ALA A 103 -5.55 -0.82 -3.88
CA ALA A 103 -4.62 -1.27 -4.91
C ALA A 103 -4.90 -0.60 -6.26
N GLN A 104 -6.15 -0.55 -6.66
CA GLN A 104 -6.57 0.07 -7.92
C GLN A 104 -6.21 1.55 -7.95
N THR A 105 -6.48 2.28 -6.87
CA THR A 105 -6.15 3.71 -6.77
C THR A 105 -4.65 3.93 -6.83
N ALA A 106 -3.87 3.14 -6.09
CA ALA A 106 -2.40 3.24 -6.07
C ALA A 106 -1.80 2.97 -7.45
N ILE A 107 -2.24 1.91 -8.13
CA ILE A 107 -1.75 1.56 -9.47
C ILE A 107 -2.13 2.63 -10.49
N GLN A 108 -3.33 3.20 -10.39
CA GLN A 108 -3.74 4.32 -11.21
C GLN A 108 -2.79 5.51 -11.05
N LYS A 109 -2.43 5.86 -9.81
CA LYS A 109 -1.49 6.94 -9.51
C LYS A 109 -0.10 6.67 -10.09
N ILE A 110 0.40 5.46 -9.97
CA ILE A 110 1.68 5.04 -10.56
C ILE A 110 1.61 5.16 -12.09
N ARG A 111 0.53 4.67 -12.70
CA ARG A 111 0.33 4.74 -14.14
C ARG A 111 0.31 6.18 -14.66
N GLU A 112 -0.31 7.10 -13.93
CA GLU A 112 -0.35 8.52 -14.26
C GLU A 112 1.05 9.15 -14.33
N GLN A 113 2.05 8.55 -13.67
CA GLN A 113 3.44 8.95 -13.74
C GLN A 113 4.19 8.40 -14.98
N GLY A 114 3.49 7.68 -15.87
CA GLY A 114 4.10 7.07 -17.05
C GLY A 114 4.79 5.73 -16.78
N ILE A 115 4.56 5.13 -15.62
CA ILE A 115 5.13 3.83 -15.24
C ILE A 115 4.21 2.71 -15.72
N ASP A 116 4.75 1.79 -16.51
CA ASP A 116 3.97 0.75 -17.20
C ASP A 116 3.84 -0.57 -16.44
N LYS A 117 4.64 -0.77 -15.39
CA LYS A 117 4.64 -2.04 -14.64
C LYS A 117 4.91 -1.79 -13.15
N THR A 118 4.14 -2.49 -12.32
CA THR A 118 4.25 -2.45 -10.87
C THR A 118 4.55 -3.83 -10.32
N HIS A 119 5.47 -3.90 -9.36
CA HIS A 119 5.83 -5.12 -8.64
C HIS A 119 5.37 -5.05 -7.18
N ILE A 120 5.15 -6.22 -6.60
CA ILE A 120 4.94 -6.37 -5.17
C ILE A 120 5.85 -7.47 -4.63
N PHE A 121 6.15 -7.38 -3.32
CA PHE A 121 6.77 -8.47 -2.57
C PHE A 121 5.72 -9.12 -1.70
N CYS A 122 5.58 -10.43 -1.82
CA CYS A 122 4.64 -11.21 -1.03
C CYS A 122 5.37 -12.40 -0.43
N TYR A 123 5.25 -12.58 0.88
CA TYR A 123 5.89 -13.73 1.54
C TYR A 123 5.34 -15.04 0.99
N GLN A 124 6.23 -16.02 0.85
CA GLN A 124 5.88 -17.33 0.30
C GLN A 124 4.79 -18.06 1.09
N ASN A 125 4.72 -17.81 2.40
CA ASN A 125 3.71 -18.43 3.27
C ASN A 125 2.49 -17.53 3.53
N ASN A 126 2.35 -16.43 2.81
CA ASN A 126 1.17 -15.57 2.86
C ASN A 126 0.18 -15.95 1.76
N GLU A 127 -0.55 -17.03 1.97
CA GLU A 127 -1.50 -17.57 0.99
C GLU A 127 -2.64 -16.60 0.67
N THR A 128 -3.14 -15.89 1.68
CA THR A 128 -4.19 -14.87 1.51
C THR A 128 -3.72 -13.72 0.62
N GLY A 129 -2.51 -13.22 0.85
CA GLY A 129 -1.91 -12.17 0.03
C GLY A 129 -1.67 -12.64 -1.41
N GLN A 130 -1.16 -13.85 -1.58
CA GLN A 130 -0.93 -14.42 -2.91
C GLN A 130 -2.25 -14.54 -3.69
N SER A 131 -3.31 -15.03 -3.06
CA SER A 131 -4.64 -15.13 -3.68
C SER A 131 -5.17 -13.75 -4.05
N PHE A 132 -5.03 -12.77 -3.17
CA PHE A 132 -5.47 -11.39 -3.42
C PHE A 132 -4.78 -10.81 -4.67
N TRP A 133 -3.46 -10.91 -4.76
CA TRP A 133 -2.72 -10.30 -5.86
C TRP A 133 -2.96 -11.04 -7.19
N ARG A 134 -3.07 -12.36 -7.15
CA ARG A 134 -3.42 -13.15 -8.33
C ARG A 134 -4.82 -12.78 -8.84
N ASP A 135 -5.80 -12.69 -7.96
CA ASP A 135 -7.18 -12.33 -8.32
C ASP A 135 -7.27 -10.89 -8.82
N PHE A 136 -6.42 -10.01 -8.32
CA PHE A 136 -6.30 -8.63 -8.83
C PHE A 136 -5.75 -8.60 -10.26
N GLY A 137 -4.91 -9.56 -10.63
CA GLY A 137 -4.30 -9.64 -11.96
C GLY A 137 -2.76 -9.63 -11.98
N PHE A 138 -2.12 -9.67 -10.79
CA PHE A 138 -0.66 -9.81 -10.74
C PHE A 138 -0.25 -11.23 -11.10
N GLU A 139 0.83 -11.33 -11.86
CA GLU A 139 1.42 -12.59 -12.26
C GLU A 139 2.64 -12.89 -11.40
N LYS A 140 2.67 -14.09 -10.80
CA LYS A 140 3.82 -14.55 -10.03
C LYS A 140 5.02 -14.74 -10.95
N ARG A 141 6.17 -14.16 -10.59
CA ARG A 141 7.41 -14.32 -11.35
C ARG A 141 8.18 -15.51 -10.79
N GLU A 142 8.35 -16.52 -11.65
CA GLU A 142 9.11 -17.74 -11.34
C GLU A 142 10.57 -17.66 -11.82
N ASP A 143 10.87 -16.66 -12.64
CA ASP A 143 12.13 -16.49 -13.37
C ASP A 143 13.12 -15.55 -12.67
N VAL A 144 12.75 -14.95 -11.54
CA VAL A 144 13.60 -14.00 -10.80
C VAL A 144 13.58 -14.30 -9.31
N PHE A 145 14.71 -14.01 -8.65
CA PHE A 145 14.81 -13.97 -7.19
C PHE A 145 15.10 -12.55 -6.72
N VAL A 146 14.71 -12.25 -5.51
CA VAL A 146 15.08 -11.00 -4.84
C VAL A 146 16.36 -11.23 -4.05
N TYR A 147 17.38 -10.40 -4.29
CA TYR A 147 18.62 -10.35 -3.51
C TYR A 147 18.66 -9.03 -2.75
N SER A 148 18.94 -9.08 -1.47
CA SER A 148 18.99 -7.89 -0.60
C SER A 148 20.38 -7.74 0.02
N PHE A 149 20.84 -6.49 0.13
CA PHE A 149 22.10 -6.14 0.74
C PHE A 149 21.91 -4.97 1.70
N SER A 150 22.43 -5.09 2.92
CA SER A 150 22.38 -4.00 3.90
C SER A 150 23.52 -3.01 3.65
N ASN A 151 23.16 -1.78 3.32
CA ASN A 151 24.14 -0.76 2.91
C ASN A 151 25.07 -0.31 4.05
N ASP A 152 24.69 -0.56 5.30
CA ASP A 152 25.51 -0.29 6.47
C ASP A 152 26.74 -1.23 6.62
N LYS A 153 26.84 -2.22 5.75
CA LYS A 153 27.99 -3.15 5.70
C LYS A 153 29.16 -2.67 4.85
N ILE A 154 29.03 -1.52 4.21
CA ILE A 154 30.09 -0.92 3.38
C ILE A 154 30.92 0.05 4.20
#